data_64d5d89b5fc1e06b1b7629f5e45dc714
#
_entry.id   64d5d89b5fc1e06b1b7629f5e45dc714
#
_cell.length_a   1.000
_cell.length_b   1.000
_cell.length_c   1.000
_cell.angle_alpha   90.00
_cell.angle_beta   90.00
_cell.angle_gamma   90.00
#
_symmetry.space_group_name_H-M   'P 1'
#
loop_
_entity.id
_entity.type
_entity.pdbx_description
1 polymer ?
#
loop_
_entity_poly.entity_id
_entity_poly.type
_entity_poly.pdbx_seq_one_letter_code
_entity_poly.pdbx_strand_id
1 'polypeptide(L)'
;FRRVLFRSVIHPWADFNGLDTHHYPAYQTGPYRLANGYNVFMPTEFLHGLYDRGQGAGLDDFWDSYKSNPLFAGGFLWTYVDEAVKRTDQGGRLDSDGPNGPDGIVGPRREKEGSFYTVREVWAPIQFQNLFITPSFKGDFMISNNYLFTNLKECSMKYRVYSLSSPLKKGTQTLLSEGAVPLPDIAPGETGKVHMKLPAVFFQGDVLELEAYDKQGHSICNWTWPIKYANEYFAMQYNKHISTSSASIKKQNGEVTLFANGISATFRNGILIEIKQKDEIIPLNNGPLPVGMKANFKEGYEYMQGNDACYIAKYEGGIDSIVWRMSGDGLLGMEAVLLNDPKGHGFEGAFFDKKIYNLGLTFSFPEKEVKGMKWMGRGPYR
;
A
#
# COMPACT_ATOMS: atom_id res chain seq x y z
N PHE A 1 -12.21 41.09 25.93
CA PHE A 1 -12.74 39.98 25.09
C PHE A 1 -11.68 38.88 24.90
N ARG A 2 -10.46 39.18 24.45
CA ARG A 2 -9.38 38.20 24.27
C ARG A 2 -9.02 37.43 25.54
N ARG A 3 -9.03 38.08 26.70
CA ARG A 3 -8.70 37.44 27.99
C ARG A 3 -9.70 36.41 28.48
N VAL A 4 -10.92 36.47 27.99
CA VAL A 4 -12.03 35.60 28.44
C VAL A 4 -12.18 34.36 27.55
N LEU A 5 -11.89 34.47 26.24
CA LEU A 5 -12.14 33.43 25.29
C LEU A 5 -10.89 32.69 24.79
N PHE A 6 -9.70 33.32 24.81
CA PHE A 6 -8.47 32.74 24.28
C PHE A 6 -7.35 32.78 25.29
N ARG A 7 -6.91 31.63 25.75
CA ARG A 7 -5.77 31.48 26.66
C ARG A 7 -4.45 31.71 25.97
N SER A 8 -4.34 31.33 24.72
CA SER A 8 -3.09 31.39 23.97
C SER A 8 -3.33 31.98 22.58
N VAL A 9 -2.39 32.75 22.10
CA VAL A 9 -2.31 33.23 20.72
C VAL A 9 -1.03 32.65 20.15
N ILE A 10 -1.11 32.06 18.98
CA ILE A 10 0.04 31.51 18.26
C ILE A 10 0.34 32.35 17.01
N HIS A 11 1.57 32.28 16.57
CA HIS A 11 2.00 32.82 15.28
C HIS A 11 2.45 31.67 14.40
N PRO A 12 1.89 31.48 13.18
CA PRO A 12 2.12 30.26 12.39
C PRO A 12 3.57 30.05 11.93
N TRP A 13 4.42 31.03 12.06
CA TRP A 13 5.78 31.01 11.52
C TRP A 13 6.89 31.34 12.54
N ALA A 14 6.55 31.56 13.80
CA ALA A 14 7.53 32.02 14.77
C ALA A 14 7.20 31.58 16.19
N ASP A 15 8.23 31.59 17.03
CA ASP A 15 8.09 31.46 18.49
C ASP A 15 7.27 32.61 19.05
N PHE A 16 6.23 32.27 19.80
CA PHE A 16 5.36 33.24 20.43
C PHE A 16 4.72 32.66 21.70
N ASN A 17 4.85 33.38 22.80
CA ASN A 17 4.26 33.00 24.09
C ASN A 17 4.63 31.58 24.58
N GLY A 18 5.83 31.10 24.34
CA GLY A 18 6.28 29.77 24.75
C GLY A 18 5.83 28.64 23.82
N LEU A 19 5.24 28.99 22.67
CA LEU A 19 4.88 28.06 21.61
C LEU A 19 5.77 28.28 20.40
N ASP A 20 6.39 27.21 19.92
CA ASP A 20 7.11 27.15 18.65
C ASP A 20 6.17 26.53 17.62
N THR A 21 5.83 27.29 16.59
CA THR A 21 4.92 26.86 15.53
C THR A 21 5.60 26.94 14.18
N HIS A 22 5.18 26.05 13.29
CA HIS A 22 5.61 26.07 11.90
C HIS A 22 4.47 25.59 11.00
N HIS A 23 4.40 26.18 9.83
CA HIS A 23 3.41 25.86 8.82
C HIS A 23 4.08 25.03 7.73
N TYR A 24 3.67 23.78 7.56
CA TYR A 24 4.29 22.79 6.68
C TYR A 24 5.80 22.60 6.92
N PRO A 25 6.21 22.18 8.12
CA PRO A 25 7.62 21.86 8.35
C PRO A 25 8.06 20.70 7.46
N ALA A 26 9.25 20.80 6.88
CA ALA A 26 9.89 19.62 6.31
C ALA A 26 10.14 18.58 7.42
N TYR A 27 10.26 17.32 7.06
CA TYR A 27 10.43 16.23 8.04
C TYR A 27 11.54 16.51 9.06
N GLN A 28 12.68 17.05 8.61
CA GLN A 28 13.83 17.35 9.48
C GLN A 28 13.63 18.59 10.36
N THR A 29 12.70 19.48 10.01
CA THR A 29 12.47 20.73 10.74
C THR A 29 11.95 20.49 12.14
N GLY A 30 11.00 19.57 12.31
CA GLY A 30 10.44 19.22 13.61
C GLY A 30 11.48 18.68 14.58
N PRO A 31 12.21 17.59 14.25
CA PRO A 31 13.29 17.07 15.08
C PRO A 31 14.35 18.11 15.44
N TYR A 32 14.76 18.95 14.49
CA TYR A 32 15.73 20.01 14.74
C TYR A 32 15.22 21.03 15.78
N ARG A 33 13.97 21.51 15.65
CA ARG A 33 13.36 22.46 16.57
C ARG A 33 13.18 21.84 17.95
N LEU A 34 12.70 20.60 18.03
CA LEU A 34 12.53 19.87 19.27
C LEU A 34 13.86 19.60 19.98
N ALA A 35 14.94 19.33 19.26
CA ALA A 35 16.26 19.07 19.84
C ALA A 35 16.95 20.34 20.37
N ASN A 36 16.67 21.49 19.77
CA ASN A 36 17.35 22.76 20.08
C ASN A 36 16.43 23.79 20.76
N GLY A 37 15.14 23.52 20.85
CA GLY A 37 14.14 24.42 21.42
C GLY A 37 13.81 24.10 22.87
N TYR A 38 13.20 25.09 23.53
CA TYR A 38 12.67 24.99 24.88
C TYR A 38 11.16 25.22 24.93
N ASN A 39 10.57 25.61 23.81
CA ASN A 39 9.15 25.89 23.67
C ASN A 39 8.37 24.66 23.25
N VAL A 40 7.10 24.64 23.58
CA VAL A 40 6.19 23.60 23.11
C VAL A 40 6.03 23.71 21.60
N PHE A 41 6.39 22.67 20.86
CA PHE A 41 6.28 22.60 19.42
C PHE A 41 4.90 22.09 18.98
N MET A 42 4.26 22.85 18.09
CA MET A 42 2.96 22.50 17.52
C MET A 42 2.85 23.04 16.08
N PRO A 43 3.08 22.21 15.04
CA PRO A 43 2.88 22.65 13.68
C PRO A 43 1.42 22.99 13.41
N THR A 44 1.18 24.16 12.82
CA THR A 44 -0.17 24.65 12.50
C THR A 44 -0.81 23.89 11.36
N GLU A 45 0.01 23.38 10.44
CA GLU A 45 -0.33 22.41 9.40
C GLU A 45 0.94 21.63 9.05
N PHE A 46 0.87 20.33 8.75
CA PHE A 46 2.10 19.58 8.47
C PHE A 46 2.01 18.50 7.40
N LEU A 47 0.86 18.04 6.99
CA LEU A 47 0.63 17.12 5.86
C LEU A 47 -0.74 17.38 5.27
N HIS A 48 -0.91 17.05 4.01
CA HIS A 48 -2.20 17.00 3.34
C HIS A 48 -2.77 15.57 3.36
N GLY A 49 -4.10 15.48 3.36
CA GLY A 49 -4.78 14.21 3.16
C GLY A 49 -4.81 13.74 1.71
N LEU A 50 -4.09 14.39 0.78
CA LEU A 50 -4.07 14.07 -0.64
C LEU A 50 -3.88 12.59 -0.90
N TYR A 51 -4.94 11.96 -1.29
CA TYR A 51 -5.04 10.53 -1.48
C TYR A 51 -4.21 10.03 -2.67
N ASP A 52 -4.34 10.71 -3.79
CA ASP A 52 -3.70 10.37 -5.06
C ASP A 52 -2.17 10.54 -5.06
N ARG A 53 -1.65 11.36 -4.16
CA ARG A 53 -0.20 11.57 -3.98
C ARG A 53 0.39 10.82 -2.78
N GLY A 54 -0.39 9.98 -2.12
CA GLY A 54 0.05 9.16 -0.99
C GLY A 54 0.50 9.96 0.23
N GLN A 55 -0.04 11.14 0.45
CA GLN A 55 0.40 12.04 1.53
C GLN A 55 0.09 11.50 2.93
N GLY A 56 -0.93 10.67 3.09
CA GLY A 56 -1.14 9.94 4.32
C GLY A 56 0.00 8.96 4.66
N ALA A 57 0.79 8.56 3.67
CA ALA A 57 1.85 7.57 3.85
C ALA A 57 3.05 8.05 4.68
N GLY A 58 3.28 9.35 4.81
CA GLY A 58 4.35 9.90 5.65
C GLY A 58 3.94 10.22 7.08
N LEU A 59 2.66 10.04 7.42
CA LEU A 59 2.14 10.45 8.72
C LEU A 59 2.79 9.71 9.88
N ASP A 60 3.02 8.42 9.77
CA ASP A 60 3.68 7.61 10.79
C ASP A 60 5.12 8.09 11.06
N ASP A 61 5.90 8.37 10.02
CA ASP A 61 7.26 8.87 10.15
C ASP A 61 7.31 10.21 10.90
N PHE A 62 6.46 11.16 10.49
CA PHE A 62 6.36 12.47 11.16
C PHE A 62 5.89 12.30 12.61
N TRP A 63 4.84 11.51 12.84
CA TRP A 63 4.24 11.34 14.14
C TRP A 63 5.18 10.67 15.13
N ASP A 64 5.86 9.60 14.73
CA ASP A 64 6.81 8.90 15.58
C ASP A 64 8.04 9.76 15.91
N SER A 65 8.52 10.52 14.92
CA SER A 65 9.60 11.46 15.14
C SER A 65 9.23 12.57 16.12
N TYR A 66 8.06 13.17 15.98
CA TYR A 66 7.62 14.30 16.80
C TYR A 66 7.27 13.86 18.23
N LYS A 67 6.45 12.82 18.39
CA LYS A 67 6.02 12.33 19.70
C LYS A 67 7.13 11.75 20.57
N SER A 68 8.30 11.46 19.98
CA SER A 68 9.48 11.03 20.72
C SER A 68 10.01 12.11 21.69
N ASN A 69 9.59 13.36 21.51
CA ASN A 69 10.00 14.49 22.35
C ASN A 69 8.80 15.03 23.17
N PRO A 70 8.95 15.18 24.50
CA PRO A 70 7.86 15.65 25.38
C PRO A 70 7.41 17.10 25.13
N LEU A 71 8.15 17.88 24.36
CA LEU A 71 7.75 19.23 23.97
C LEU A 71 6.77 19.24 22.79
N PHE A 72 6.53 18.11 22.15
CA PHE A 72 5.55 18.03 21.07
C PHE A 72 4.12 17.97 21.60
N ALA A 73 3.29 18.92 21.23
CA ALA A 73 1.91 19.04 21.72
C ALA A 73 0.84 18.56 20.71
N GLY A 74 1.25 18.00 19.58
CA GLY A 74 0.34 17.63 18.49
C GLY A 74 0.44 18.58 17.30
N GLY A 75 -0.42 18.39 16.31
CA GLY A 75 -0.42 19.20 15.09
C GLY A 75 -1.71 18.98 14.30
N PHE A 76 -1.84 19.68 13.19
CA PHE A 76 -3.04 19.67 12.37
C PHE A 76 -2.70 19.22 10.95
N LEU A 77 -3.51 18.30 10.44
CA LEU A 77 -3.46 17.90 9.02
C LEU A 77 -4.35 18.83 8.20
N TRP A 78 -3.95 19.16 7.02
CA TRP A 78 -4.80 19.80 6.04
C TRP A 78 -5.26 18.74 5.02
N THR A 79 -6.53 18.48 4.88
CA THR A 79 -7.65 18.99 5.63
C THR A 79 -8.63 17.85 5.94
N TYR A 80 -9.72 18.13 6.65
CA TYR A 80 -10.67 17.07 7.01
C TYR A 80 -11.46 16.56 5.79
N VAL A 81 -11.90 17.48 4.91
CA VAL A 81 -12.79 17.17 3.79
C VAL A 81 -12.22 17.77 2.52
N ASP A 82 -12.28 17.02 1.43
CA ASP A 82 -12.00 17.54 0.10
C ASP A 82 -12.78 18.83 -0.17
N GLU A 83 -12.06 19.83 -0.67
CA GLU A 83 -12.63 21.11 -1.01
C GLU A 83 -13.40 21.03 -2.32
N ALA A 84 -14.72 21.06 -2.24
CA ALA A 84 -15.59 21.07 -3.40
C ALA A 84 -16.90 21.85 -3.14
N VAL A 85 -17.34 22.59 -4.13
CA VAL A 85 -18.58 23.36 -4.12
C VAL A 85 -19.61 22.71 -5.04
N LYS A 86 -20.80 22.45 -4.50
CA LYS A 86 -21.90 21.96 -5.33
C LYS A 86 -22.49 23.10 -6.18
N ARG A 87 -22.26 23.02 -7.48
CA ARG A 87 -22.76 23.99 -8.47
C ARG A 87 -24.24 23.73 -8.77
N THR A 88 -25.08 24.47 -8.10
CA THR A 88 -26.56 24.37 -8.33
C THR A 88 -26.97 24.88 -9.70
N ASP A 89 -26.20 25.78 -10.28
CA ASP A 89 -26.36 26.33 -11.64
C ASP A 89 -25.88 25.36 -12.74
N GLN A 90 -25.16 24.28 -12.37
CA GLN A 90 -24.64 23.27 -13.30
C GLN A 90 -25.12 21.85 -12.95
N GLY A 91 -26.39 21.69 -12.62
CA GLY A 91 -26.99 20.40 -12.35
C GLY A 91 -26.45 19.67 -11.12
N GLY A 92 -25.82 20.39 -10.19
CA GLY A 92 -25.27 19.81 -8.95
C GLY A 92 -23.89 19.17 -9.10
N ARG A 93 -23.17 19.46 -10.19
CA ARG A 93 -21.76 19.07 -10.36
C ARG A 93 -20.94 19.60 -9.19
N LEU A 94 -20.00 18.80 -8.71
CA LEU A 94 -18.96 19.26 -7.79
C LEU A 94 -17.89 20.02 -8.57
N ASP A 95 -17.54 21.19 -8.08
CA ASP A 95 -16.50 22.06 -8.62
C ASP A 95 -15.42 22.23 -7.56
N SER A 96 -14.20 21.91 -7.90
CA SER A 96 -13.04 21.95 -7.00
C SER A 96 -11.88 22.70 -7.66
N ASP A 97 -10.88 23.07 -6.89
CA ASP A 97 -9.66 23.71 -7.39
C ASP A 97 -8.70 22.67 -8.03
N GLY A 98 -9.17 22.02 -9.11
CA GLY A 98 -8.38 21.06 -9.86
C GLY A 98 -7.70 20.01 -8.96
N PRO A 99 -6.36 19.83 -9.08
CA PRO A 99 -5.64 18.83 -8.29
C PRO A 99 -5.43 19.24 -6.81
N ASN A 100 -5.75 20.45 -6.41
CA ASN A 100 -5.57 20.95 -5.06
C ASN A 100 -6.81 20.68 -4.19
N GLY A 101 -7.99 20.59 -4.79
CA GLY A 101 -9.22 20.35 -4.07
C GLY A 101 -9.32 18.99 -3.36
N PRO A 102 -8.83 17.86 -3.92
CA PRO A 102 -8.84 16.56 -3.25
C PRO A 102 -7.67 16.40 -2.29
N ASP A 103 -7.65 17.16 -1.21
CA ASP A 103 -6.60 17.15 -0.18
C ASP A 103 -7.12 16.81 1.22
N GLY A 104 -8.38 16.39 1.31
CA GLY A 104 -9.04 15.96 2.53
C GLY A 104 -8.64 14.56 3.01
N ILE A 105 -9.05 14.27 4.24
CA ILE A 105 -9.00 12.91 4.83
C ILE A 105 -10.20 12.09 4.35
N VAL A 106 -11.29 12.77 4.05
CA VAL A 106 -12.51 12.21 3.47
C VAL A 106 -12.93 13.03 2.25
N GLY A 107 -13.56 12.38 1.29
CA GLY A 107 -14.08 13.02 0.10
C GLY A 107 -15.22 14.01 0.38
N PRO A 108 -15.68 14.76 -0.63
CA PRO A 108 -16.62 15.87 -0.48
C PRO A 108 -18.00 15.42 0.01
N ARG A 109 -18.35 14.14 -0.10
CA ARG A 109 -19.58 13.56 0.44
C ARG A 109 -19.36 12.75 1.71
N ARG A 110 -18.20 12.91 2.36
CA ARG A 110 -17.78 12.21 3.58
C ARG A 110 -17.45 10.73 3.35
N GLU A 111 -17.21 10.32 2.14
CA GLU A 111 -16.66 9.02 1.81
C GLU A 111 -15.24 8.88 2.38
N LYS A 112 -14.97 7.74 2.97
CA LYS A 112 -13.66 7.45 3.57
C LYS A 112 -12.66 7.14 2.47
N GLU A 113 -11.55 7.85 2.46
CA GLU A 113 -10.45 7.67 1.54
C GLU A 113 -9.26 6.96 2.18
N GLY A 114 -8.20 6.69 1.44
CA GLY A 114 -7.02 6.00 1.98
C GLY A 114 -6.40 6.72 3.18
N SER A 115 -6.30 8.05 3.12
CA SER A 115 -5.80 8.90 4.19
C SER A 115 -6.60 8.78 5.49
N PHE A 116 -7.94 8.57 5.41
CA PHE A 116 -8.76 8.31 6.60
C PHE A 116 -8.26 7.09 7.38
N TYR A 117 -7.94 6.01 6.69
CA TYR A 117 -7.47 4.78 7.32
C TYR A 117 -6.05 4.92 7.86
N THR A 118 -5.19 5.67 7.17
CA THR A 118 -3.85 6.00 7.67
C THR A 118 -3.94 6.77 9.00
N VAL A 119 -4.73 7.84 9.02
CA VAL A 119 -4.93 8.65 10.24
C VAL A 119 -5.53 7.82 11.36
N ARG A 120 -6.55 6.99 11.05
CA ARG A 120 -7.19 6.11 12.03
C ARG A 120 -6.20 5.15 12.69
N GLU A 121 -5.28 4.59 11.94
CA GLU A 121 -4.28 3.64 12.46
C GLU A 121 -3.16 4.35 13.21
N VAL A 122 -2.56 5.38 12.61
CA VAL A 122 -1.41 6.08 13.22
C VAL A 122 -1.81 6.80 14.51
N TRP A 123 -3.01 7.37 14.55
CA TRP A 123 -3.54 8.07 15.72
C TRP A 123 -4.43 7.21 16.61
N ALA A 124 -4.52 5.89 16.36
CA ALA A 124 -5.26 5.01 17.25
C ALA A 124 -4.68 5.11 18.68
N PRO A 125 -5.53 5.24 19.70
CA PRO A 125 -5.06 5.34 21.07
C PRO A 125 -4.49 4.04 21.63
N ILE A 126 -4.68 2.92 20.92
CA ILE A 126 -4.05 1.63 21.19
C ILE A 126 -3.04 1.37 20.10
N GLN A 127 -1.78 1.10 20.44
CA GLN A 127 -0.72 0.81 19.48
C GLN A 127 -0.06 -0.52 19.77
N PHE A 128 0.12 -1.33 18.74
CA PHE A 128 0.82 -2.61 18.82
C PHE A 128 2.29 -2.45 18.47
N GLN A 129 3.19 -3.01 19.30
CA GLN A 129 4.62 -3.02 19.01
C GLN A 129 5.03 -4.22 18.14
N ASN A 130 4.17 -5.22 18.03
CA ASN A 130 4.42 -6.40 17.20
C ASN A 130 4.19 -6.07 15.71
N LEU A 131 5.25 -6.08 14.93
CA LEU A 131 5.17 -5.83 13.48
C LEU A 131 4.83 -7.10 12.69
N PHE A 132 5.17 -8.27 13.23
CA PHE A 132 5.08 -9.55 12.52
C PHE A 132 4.56 -10.66 13.42
N ILE A 133 3.87 -11.62 12.80
CA ILE A 133 3.57 -12.93 13.40
C ILE A 133 4.57 -13.93 12.84
N THR A 134 5.29 -14.60 13.74
CA THR A 134 6.25 -15.64 13.36
C THR A 134 5.65 -17.03 13.59
N PRO A 135 6.22 -18.12 13.02
CA PRO A 135 5.79 -19.48 13.30
C PRO A 135 5.86 -19.87 14.78
N SER A 136 6.66 -19.15 15.57
CA SER A 136 6.80 -19.34 17.03
C SER A 136 5.87 -18.46 17.87
N PHE A 137 4.98 -17.70 17.24
CA PHE A 137 4.04 -16.82 17.92
C PHE A 137 3.11 -17.61 18.86
N LYS A 138 2.98 -17.12 20.09
CA LYS A 138 2.19 -17.79 21.16
C LYS A 138 0.97 -16.98 21.60
N GLY A 139 0.63 -15.91 20.88
CA GLY A 139 -0.51 -15.05 21.21
C GLY A 139 -0.18 -13.84 22.07
N ASP A 140 1.09 -13.53 22.26
CA ASP A 140 1.54 -12.40 23.08
C ASP A 140 1.76 -11.15 22.25
N PHE A 141 1.11 -10.06 22.65
CA PHE A 141 1.28 -8.72 22.08
C PHE A 141 1.75 -7.75 23.13
N MET A 142 2.68 -6.88 22.78
CA MET A 142 2.99 -5.69 23.55
C MET A 142 2.19 -4.53 22.98
N ILE A 143 1.40 -3.85 23.82
CA ILE A 143 0.54 -2.73 23.42
C ILE A 143 0.80 -1.50 24.28
N SER A 144 0.71 -0.34 23.69
CA SER A 144 0.79 0.96 24.38
C SER A 144 -0.59 1.59 24.45
N ASN A 145 -0.92 2.11 25.63
CA ASN A 145 -2.13 2.88 25.85
C ASN A 145 -1.82 4.38 25.69
N ASN A 146 -2.16 4.94 24.56
CA ASN A 146 -1.99 6.37 24.27
C ASN A 146 -3.23 7.22 24.63
N TYR A 147 -4.23 6.66 25.27
CA TYR A 147 -5.31 7.45 25.86
C TYR A 147 -4.78 8.39 26.94
N LEU A 148 -5.43 9.53 27.11
CA LEU A 148 -5.11 10.48 28.19
C LEU A 148 -5.83 10.13 29.51
N PHE A 149 -7.01 9.50 29.43
CA PHE A 149 -7.89 9.30 30.58
C PHE A 149 -8.53 7.92 30.66
N THR A 150 -8.42 7.08 29.63
CA THR A 150 -9.10 5.78 29.55
C THR A 150 -8.11 4.65 29.81
N ASN A 151 -8.40 3.80 30.79
CA ASN A 151 -7.67 2.57 31.03
C ASN A 151 -8.12 1.49 30.03
N LEU A 152 -7.19 0.66 29.52
CA LEU A 152 -7.55 -0.35 28.51
C LEU A 152 -8.51 -1.42 29.01
N LYS A 153 -8.59 -1.68 30.32
CA LYS A 153 -9.61 -2.57 30.89
C LYS A 153 -11.05 -2.08 30.71
N GLU A 154 -11.24 -0.80 30.37
CA GLU A 154 -12.56 -0.23 30.03
C GLU A 154 -12.96 -0.49 28.57
N CYS A 155 -12.01 -0.92 27.76
CA CYS A 155 -12.19 -1.27 26.36
C CYS A 155 -12.41 -2.77 26.19
N SER A 156 -12.87 -3.18 25.02
CA SER A 156 -12.97 -4.60 24.64
C SER A 156 -12.23 -4.85 23.35
N MET A 157 -11.78 -6.08 23.16
CA MET A 157 -11.08 -6.49 21.95
C MET A 157 -11.56 -7.86 21.48
N LYS A 158 -11.68 -8.01 20.17
CA LYS A 158 -12.01 -9.28 19.50
C LYS A 158 -10.92 -9.65 18.52
N TYR A 159 -10.72 -10.94 18.34
CA TYR A 159 -9.89 -11.45 17.25
C TYR A 159 -10.77 -12.16 16.21
N ARG A 160 -10.31 -12.17 14.98
CA ARG A 160 -10.81 -13.02 13.89
C ARG A 160 -9.64 -13.59 13.11
N VAL A 161 -9.73 -14.88 12.82
CA VAL A 161 -8.76 -15.57 11.96
C VAL A 161 -9.45 -15.91 10.65
N TYR A 162 -8.90 -15.46 9.54
CA TYR A 162 -9.45 -15.69 8.22
C TYR A 162 -8.56 -16.58 7.37
N SER A 163 -9.18 -17.41 6.54
CA SER A 163 -8.56 -17.96 5.34
C SER A 163 -8.98 -17.14 4.12
N LEU A 164 -8.02 -16.82 3.25
CA LEU A 164 -8.24 -16.04 2.06
C LEU A 164 -8.39 -16.93 0.84
N SER A 165 -9.37 -16.66 -0.01
CA SER A 165 -9.48 -17.38 -1.27
C SER A 165 -8.44 -16.86 -2.26
N SER A 166 -7.83 -17.78 -3.04
CA SER A 166 -7.02 -17.38 -4.20
C SER A 166 -7.80 -16.41 -5.10
N PRO A 167 -7.15 -15.40 -5.71
CA PRO A 167 -7.78 -14.53 -6.72
C PRO A 167 -8.46 -15.29 -7.87
N LEU A 168 -7.99 -16.50 -8.15
CA LEU A 168 -8.54 -17.37 -9.21
C LEU A 168 -9.83 -18.11 -8.79
N LYS A 169 -10.21 -18.07 -7.51
CA LYS A 169 -11.39 -18.75 -6.99
C LYS A 169 -12.50 -17.76 -6.63
N LYS A 170 -13.74 -18.19 -6.65
CA LYS A 170 -14.87 -17.42 -6.10
C LYS A 170 -14.71 -17.24 -4.59
N GLY A 171 -15.28 -16.14 -4.09
CA GLY A 171 -15.20 -15.77 -2.67
C GLY A 171 -14.02 -14.86 -2.38
N THR A 172 -13.97 -14.32 -1.17
CA THR A 172 -12.90 -13.43 -0.73
C THR A 172 -12.18 -13.99 0.50
N GLN A 173 -12.94 -14.32 1.52
CA GLN A 173 -12.40 -14.82 2.79
C GLN A 173 -13.40 -15.75 3.47
N THR A 174 -12.88 -16.61 4.33
CA THR A 174 -13.66 -17.48 5.20
C THR A 174 -13.21 -17.27 6.64
N LEU A 175 -14.16 -16.98 7.53
CA LEU A 175 -13.89 -16.91 8.96
C LEU A 175 -13.64 -18.32 9.50
N LEU A 176 -12.45 -18.55 10.06
CA LEU A 176 -12.06 -19.83 10.66
C LEU A 176 -12.32 -19.86 12.17
N SER A 177 -12.10 -18.74 12.84
CA SER A 177 -12.29 -18.60 14.29
C SER A 177 -12.44 -17.15 14.68
N GLU A 178 -13.23 -16.89 15.71
CA GLU A 178 -13.33 -15.58 16.36
C GLU A 178 -13.48 -15.76 17.87
N GLY A 179 -13.16 -14.69 18.62
CA GLY A 179 -13.31 -14.69 20.07
C GLY A 179 -12.89 -13.37 20.70
N ALA A 180 -13.07 -13.30 22.01
CA ALA A 180 -12.63 -12.15 22.79
C ALA A 180 -11.14 -12.25 23.15
N VAL A 181 -10.49 -11.09 23.22
CA VAL A 181 -9.14 -10.92 23.77
C VAL A 181 -9.25 -10.08 25.02
N PRO A 182 -8.99 -10.64 26.22
CA PRO A 182 -9.05 -9.88 27.46
C PRO A 182 -8.01 -8.75 27.46
N LEU A 183 -8.45 -7.52 27.69
CA LEU A 183 -7.55 -6.38 27.88
C LEU A 183 -7.22 -6.23 29.37
N PRO A 184 -5.94 -6.22 29.75
CA PRO A 184 -5.52 -6.05 31.12
C PRO A 184 -5.62 -4.60 31.60
N ASP A 185 -5.33 -4.39 32.89
CA ASP A 185 -5.22 -3.07 33.50
C ASP A 185 -3.94 -2.37 32.99
N ILE A 186 -4.08 -1.59 31.95
CA ILE A 186 -3.00 -0.76 31.38
C ILE A 186 -3.48 0.69 31.46
N ALA A 187 -2.87 1.47 32.35
CA ALA A 187 -3.21 2.86 32.57
C ALA A 187 -2.81 3.75 31.38
N PRO A 188 -3.40 4.95 31.25
CA PRO A 188 -2.99 5.95 30.27
C PRO A 188 -1.49 6.20 30.28
N GLY A 189 -0.86 6.19 29.10
CA GLY A 189 0.57 6.38 28.91
C GLY A 189 1.44 5.15 29.19
N GLU A 190 0.85 4.04 29.65
CA GLU A 190 1.59 2.82 29.95
C GLU A 190 1.62 1.84 28.78
N THR A 191 2.58 0.93 28.85
CA THR A 191 2.71 -0.21 27.95
C THR A 191 2.54 -1.50 28.72
N GLY A 192 1.85 -2.46 28.18
CA GLY A 192 1.60 -3.74 28.82
C GLY A 192 1.45 -4.89 27.84
N LYS A 193 1.45 -6.11 28.39
CA LYS A 193 1.32 -7.34 27.62
C LYS A 193 -0.15 -7.78 27.55
N VAL A 194 -0.62 -8.06 26.36
CA VAL A 194 -1.92 -8.69 26.08
C VAL A 194 -1.68 -10.10 25.58
N HIS A 195 -2.39 -11.06 26.12
CA HIS A 195 -2.33 -12.46 25.70
C HIS A 195 -3.64 -12.88 25.03
N MET A 196 -3.55 -13.28 23.78
CA MET A 196 -4.62 -13.91 23.03
C MET A 196 -4.43 -15.45 23.05
N LYS A 197 -5.39 -16.18 23.59
CA LYS A 197 -5.38 -17.63 23.47
C LYS A 197 -5.54 -18.02 22.00
N LEU A 198 -4.51 -18.63 21.43
CA LEU A 198 -4.55 -19.05 20.01
C LEU A 198 -5.58 -20.18 19.83
N PRO A 199 -6.52 -20.05 18.86
CA PRO A 199 -7.37 -21.15 18.49
C PRO A 199 -6.56 -22.26 17.79
N ALA A 200 -7.03 -23.51 17.86
CA ALA A 200 -6.34 -24.66 17.24
C ALA A 200 -6.12 -24.50 15.72
N VAL A 201 -6.97 -23.73 15.07
CA VAL A 201 -6.90 -23.46 13.63
C VAL A 201 -6.04 -22.24 13.26
N PHE A 202 -5.36 -21.61 14.23
CA PHE A 202 -4.67 -20.34 14.03
C PHE A 202 -3.69 -20.37 12.84
N PHE A 203 -2.76 -21.33 12.85
CA PHE A 203 -1.76 -21.46 11.76
C PHE A 203 -2.31 -22.09 10.47
N GLN A 204 -3.58 -22.47 10.44
CA GLN A 204 -4.28 -22.82 9.21
C GLN A 204 -4.82 -21.57 8.51
N GLY A 205 -5.02 -20.48 9.26
CA GLY A 205 -5.44 -19.19 8.77
C GLY A 205 -4.36 -18.49 7.94
N ASP A 206 -4.77 -17.43 7.31
CA ASP A 206 -3.93 -16.60 6.45
C ASP A 206 -3.74 -15.19 7.02
N VAL A 207 -4.75 -14.69 7.75
CA VAL A 207 -4.74 -13.36 8.37
C VAL A 207 -5.35 -13.45 9.76
N LEU A 208 -4.70 -12.80 10.72
CA LEU A 208 -5.27 -12.41 12.00
C LEU A 208 -5.76 -10.97 11.90
N GLU A 209 -6.97 -10.71 12.33
CA GLU A 209 -7.51 -9.38 12.62
C GLU A 209 -7.76 -9.24 14.12
N LEU A 210 -7.35 -8.11 14.69
CA LEU A 210 -7.77 -7.66 16.01
C LEU A 210 -8.57 -6.37 15.86
N GLU A 211 -9.69 -6.26 16.54
CA GLU A 211 -10.52 -5.06 16.54
C GLU A 211 -10.84 -4.66 17.99
N ALA A 212 -10.54 -3.40 18.33
CA ALA A 212 -10.82 -2.84 19.64
C ALA A 212 -12.06 -1.94 19.61
N TYR A 213 -12.77 -1.93 20.72
CA TYR A 213 -13.99 -1.14 20.94
C TYR A 213 -13.88 -0.37 22.25
N ASP A 214 -14.40 0.85 22.25
CA ASP A 214 -14.54 1.65 23.48
C ASP A 214 -15.64 1.09 24.40
N LYS A 215 -15.81 1.71 25.56
CA LYS A 215 -16.83 1.32 26.54
C LYS A 215 -18.28 1.48 26.06
N GLN A 216 -18.49 2.27 25.01
CA GLN A 216 -19.79 2.45 24.34
C GLN A 216 -20.01 1.45 23.21
N GLY A 217 -19.02 0.66 22.87
CA GLY A 217 -19.06 -0.31 21.77
C GLY A 217 -18.73 0.26 20.40
N HIS A 218 -18.21 1.49 20.30
CA HIS A 218 -17.75 2.03 19.04
C HIS A 218 -16.38 1.44 18.68
N SER A 219 -16.19 1.08 17.41
CA SER A 219 -14.91 0.59 16.91
C SER A 219 -13.85 1.68 16.97
N ILE A 220 -12.77 1.43 17.70
CA ILE A 220 -11.60 2.30 17.80
C ILE A 220 -10.76 2.14 16.55
N CYS A 221 -10.25 0.95 16.34
CA CYS A 221 -9.42 0.57 15.20
C CYS A 221 -9.41 -0.94 15.03
N ASN A 222 -9.05 -1.38 13.84
CA ASN A 222 -8.74 -2.77 13.56
C ASN A 222 -7.34 -2.88 12.96
N TRP A 223 -6.60 -3.90 13.37
CA TRP A 223 -5.25 -4.20 12.91
C TRP A 223 -5.22 -5.59 12.31
N THR A 224 -4.41 -5.76 11.28
CA THR A 224 -4.29 -7.05 10.61
C THR A 224 -2.82 -7.47 10.48
N TRP A 225 -2.58 -8.75 10.69
CA TRP A 225 -1.26 -9.38 10.47
C TRP A 225 -1.39 -10.57 9.55
N PRO A 226 -0.52 -10.70 8.55
CA PRO A 226 -0.42 -11.94 7.81
C PRO A 226 0.10 -13.04 8.75
N ILE A 227 -0.60 -14.18 8.77
CA ILE A 227 -0.13 -15.42 9.39
C ILE A 227 0.76 -16.15 8.40
N LYS A 228 0.38 -16.14 7.11
CA LYS A 228 1.17 -16.62 5.98
C LYS A 228 1.61 -15.44 5.11
N TYR A 229 2.85 -15.43 4.72
CA TYR A 229 3.43 -14.35 3.90
C TYR A 229 3.23 -14.60 2.41
N ALA A 230 3.37 -13.55 1.61
CA ALA A 230 3.14 -13.60 0.17
C ALA A 230 4.03 -14.65 -0.55
N ASN A 231 5.28 -14.81 -0.11
CA ASN A 231 6.19 -15.83 -0.65
C ASN A 231 5.72 -17.26 -0.35
N GLU A 232 5.11 -17.50 0.81
CA GLU A 232 4.54 -18.81 1.15
C GLU A 232 3.32 -19.12 0.29
N TYR A 233 2.44 -18.13 0.07
CA TYR A 233 1.34 -18.24 -0.85
C TYR A 233 1.80 -18.54 -2.27
N PHE A 234 2.78 -17.80 -2.72
CA PHE A 234 3.37 -17.97 -4.02
C PHE A 234 3.93 -19.39 -4.17
N ALA A 235 4.74 -19.83 -3.22
CA ALA A 235 5.30 -21.18 -3.20
C ALA A 235 4.21 -22.26 -3.20
N MET A 236 3.14 -22.08 -2.44
CA MET A 236 2.02 -23.03 -2.42
C MET A 236 1.26 -23.09 -3.76
N GLN A 237 1.15 -22.00 -4.48
CA GLN A 237 0.53 -21.95 -5.79
C GLN A 237 1.46 -22.54 -6.86
N TYR A 238 2.74 -22.20 -6.82
CA TYR A 238 3.74 -22.63 -7.80
C TYR A 238 4.19 -24.08 -7.61
N ASN A 239 4.48 -24.51 -6.37
CA ASN A 239 4.99 -25.86 -6.13
C ASN A 239 3.95 -26.96 -6.39
N LYS A 240 2.67 -26.62 -6.44
CA LYS A 240 1.62 -27.57 -6.84
C LYS A 240 1.61 -27.90 -8.32
N HIS A 241 2.35 -27.15 -9.13
CA HIS A 241 2.32 -27.19 -10.58
C HIS A 241 3.69 -27.42 -11.23
N ILE A 242 4.58 -28.19 -10.57
CA ILE A 242 5.75 -28.72 -11.30
C ILE A 242 5.22 -29.70 -12.32
N SER A 243 4.84 -29.20 -13.47
CA SER A 243 4.40 -29.98 -14.60
C SER A 243 5.60 -30.73 -15.17
N THR A 244 5.43 -32.02 -15.44
CA THR A 244 6.35 -32.78 -16.28
C THR A 244 6.17 -32.49 -17.77
N SER A 245 5.14 -31.74 -18.12
CA SER A 245 4.85 -31.32 -19.49
C SER A 245 5.83 -30.22 -19.92
N SER A 246 6.21 -30.24 -21.21
CA SER A 246 7.06 -29.21 -21.80
C SER A 246 6.19 -28.16 -22.48
N ALA A 247 6.60 -26.90 -22.36
CA ALA A 247 6.12 -25.84 -23.21
C ALA A 247 6.70 -25.97 -24.64
N SER A 248 6.15 -25.26 -25.57
CA SER A 248 6.60 -25.25 -26.96
C SER A 248 6.65 -23.83 -27.52
N ILE A 249 7.42 -23.68 -28.61
CA ILE A 249 7.61 -22.42 -29.31
C ILE A 249 7.15 -22.61 -30.74
N LYS A 250 6.38 -21.64 -31.25
CA LYS A 250 6.03 -21.54 -32.66
C LYS A 250 6.48 -20.17 -33.18
N LYS A 251 7.14 -20.18 -34.34
CA LYS A 251 7.53 -18.95 -35.05
C LYS A 251 6.85 -18.93 -36.42
N GLN A 252 6.13 -17.84 -36.69
CA GLN A 252 5.43 -17.67 -37.96
C GLN A 252 5.23 -16.18 -38.26
N ASN A 253 5.53 -15.74 -39.49
CA ASN A 253 5.27 -14.36 -39.96
C ASN A 253 5.85 -13.25 -39.09
N GLY A 254 7.02 -13.46 -38.49
CA GLY A 254 7.66 -12.49 -37.59
C GLY A 254 7.09 -12.48 -36.18
N GLU A 255 6.18 -13.40 -35.84
CA GLU A 255 5.64 -13.59 -34.52
C GLU A 255 6.26 -14.81 -33.85
N VAL A 256 6.40 -14.72 -32.53
CA VAL A 256 6.81 -15.82 -31.66
C VAL A 256 5.65 -16.12 -30.70
N THR A 257 5.20 -17.37 -30.70
CA THR A 257 4.16 -17.84 -29.78
C THR A 257 4.76 -18.88 -28.82
N LEU A 258 4.64 -18.63 -27.54
CA LEU A 258 4.91 -19.60 -26.50
C LEU A 258 3.59 -20.29 -26.14
N PHE A 259 3.63 -21.60 -25.98
CA PHE A 259 2.43 -22.41 -25.73
C PHE A 259 2.67 -23.49 -24.68
N ALA A 260 1.75 -23.63 -23.75
CA ALA A 260 1.69 -24.73 -22.77
C ALA A 260 0.29 -24.84 -22.17
N ASN A 261 -0.15 -26.07 -21.88
CA ASN A 261 -1.38 -26.37 -21.12
C ASN A 261 -2.64 -25.60 -21.60
N GLY A 262 -2.79 -25.43 -22.92
CA GLY A 262 -3.92 -24.70 -23.49
C GLY A 262 -3.84 -23.17 -23.38
N ILE A 263 -2.70 -22.66 -22.96
CA ILE A 263 -2.41 -21.21 -22.92
C ILE A 263 -1.37 -20.90 -23.97
N SER A 264 -1.58 -19.84 -24.74
CA SER A 264 -0.62 -19.29 -25.67
C SER A 264 -0.40 -17.81 -25.47
N ALA A 265 0.83 -17.36 -25.60
CA ALA A 265 1.24 -15.96 -25.60
C ALA A 265 2.01 -15.63 -26.85
N THR A 266 1.54 -14.67 -27.64
CA THR A 266 2.11 -14.29 -28.94
C THR A 266 2.77 -12.92 -28.87
N PHE A 267 3.97 -12.83 -29.36
CA PHE A 267 4.83 -11.64 -29.34
C PHE A 267 5.20 -11.20 -30.75
N ARG A 268 5.25 -9.87 -30.94
CA ARG A 268 5.78 -9.22 -32.14
C ARG A 268 6.59 -7.99 -31.73
N ASN A 269 7.85 -7.93 -32.18
CA ASN A 269 8.74 -6.80 -31.90
C ASN A 269 8.79 -6.43 -30.40
N GLY A 270 8.93 -7.41 -29.52
CA GLY A 270 8.98 -7.21 -28.07
C GLY A 270 7.64 -6.96 -27.37
N ILE A 271 6.56 -6.81 -28.13
CA ILE A 271 5.21 -6.55 -27.62
C ILE A 271 4.43 -7.85 -27.52
N LEU A 272 3.79 -8.07 -26.39
CA LEU A 272 2.78 -9.10 -26.22
C LEU A 272 1.50 -8.64 -26.92
N ILE A 273 1.14 -9.31 -28.01
CA ILE A 273 0.01 -8.92 -28.87
C ILE A 273 -1.25 -9.73 -28.59
N GLU A 274 -1.09 -10.93 -28.03
CA GLU A 274 -2.23 -11.79 -27.73
C GLU A 274 -1.88 -12.79 -26.63
N ILE A 275 -2.83 -13.02 -25.72
CA ILE A 275 -2.87 -14.20 -24.85
C ILE A 275 -4.18 -14.94 -25.12
N LYS A 276 -4.11 -16.25 -25.29
CA LYS A 276 -5.28 -17.11 -25.36
C LYS A 276 -5.24 -18.17 -24.28
N GLN A 277 -6.40 -18.45 -23.70
CA GLN A 277 -6.62 -19.63 -22.88
C GLN A 277 -7.68 -20.50 -23.58
N LYS A 278 -7.25 -21.62 -24.13
CA LYS A 278 -8.06 -22.43 -25.08
C LYS A 278 -8.51 -21.53 -26.23
N ASP A 279 -9.82 -21.34 -26.40
CA ASP A 279 -10.40 -20.53 -27.47
C ASP A 279 -10.73 -19.10 -27.05
N GLU A 280 -10.53 -18.77 -25.76
CA GLU A 280 -10.82 -17.43 -25.21
C GLU A 280 -9.60 -16.52 -25.30
N ILE A 281 -9.77 -15.32 -25.82
CA ILE A 281 -8.74 -14.28 -25.84
C ILE A 281 -8.80 -13.54 -24.50
N ILE A 282 -7.65 -13.47 -23.81
CA ILE A 282 -7.46 -12.58 -22.69
C ILE A 282 -7.12 -11.20 -23.26
N PRO A 283 -7.87 -10.14 -22.92
CA PRO A 283 -7.76 -8.85 -23.61
C PRO A 283 -6.53 -8.02 -23.20
N LEU A 284 -5.43 -8.67 -22.88
CA LEU A 284 -4.14 -8.06 -22.60
C LEU A 284 -3.30 -8.10 -23.88
N ASN A 285 -3.23 -6.99 -24.59
CA ASN A 285 -2.76 -6.98 -25.97
C ASN A 285 -1.82 -5.82 -26.34
N ASN A 286 -1.35 -5.05 -25.37
CA ASN A 286 -0.46 -3.92 -25.66
C ASN A 286 0.50 -3.71 -24.48
N GLY A 287 1.69 -4.12 -24.66
CA GLY A 287 2.75 -3.99 -23.66
C GLY A 287 3.76 -5.15 -23.75
N PRO A 288 4.81 -5.06 -23.00
CA PRO A 288 5.15 -4.02 -22.02
C PRO A 288 5.57 -2.70 -22.70
N LEU A 289 4.98 -1.59 -22.25
CA LEU A 289 5.39 -0.24 -22.65
C LEU A 289 6.13 0.45 -21.52
N PRO A 290 7.33 1.02 -21.77
CA PRO A 290 8.10 1.67 -20.71
C PRO A 290 7.44 2.97 -20.25
N VAL A 291 7.51 3.23 -18.95
CA VAL A 291 7.08 4.49 -18.31
C VAL A 291 8.25 5.08 -17.57
N GLY A 292 8.46 6.39 -17.72
CA GLY A 292 9.57 7.12 -17.10
C GLY A 292 10.93 6.88 -17.74
N MET A 293 10.97 6.17 -18.87
CA MET A 293 12.19 5.89 -19.64
C MET A 293 11.88 5.72 -21.12
N LYS A 294 12.89 5.85 -21.97
CA LYS A 294 12.81 5.49 -23.40
C LYS A 294 13.45 4.11 -23.58
N ALA A 295 12.79 3.25 -24.33
CA ALA A 295 13.33 1.96 -24.75
C ALA A 295 12.80 1.61 -26.14
N ASN A 296 13.71 1.35 -27.08
CA ASN A 296 13.38 0.96 -28.44
C ASN A 296 13.72 -0.51 -28.64
N PHE A 297 12.77 -1.28 -29.17
CA PHE A 297 13.01 -2.67 -29.51
C PHE A 297 14.14 -2.78 -30.56
N LYS A 298 15.10 -3.66 -30.31
CA LYS A 298 16.25 -3.92 -31.18
C LYS A 298 16.11 -5.25 -31.90
N GLU A 299 15.99 -6.30 -31.12
CA GLU A 299 15.89 -7.68 -31.62
C GLU A 299 15.20 -8.59 -30.62
N GLY A 300 14.70 -9.72 -31.08
CA GLY A 300 14.14 -10.75 -30.21
C GLY A 300 14.46 -12.15 -30.70
N TYR A 301 14.63 -13.07 -29.79
CA TYR A 301 14.87 -14.47 -30.08
C TYR A 301 14.21 -15.39 -29.05
N GLU A 302 13.93 -16.57 -29.47
CA GLU A 302 13.29 -17.62 -28.69
C GLU A 302 14.26 -18.76 -28.38
N TYR A 303 14.09 -19.39 -27.22
CA TYR A 303 14.87 -20.56 -26.81
C TYR A 303 14.11 -21.43 -25.80
N MET A 304 14.53 -22.68 -25.68
CA MET A 304 14.04 -23.57 -24.61
C MET A 304 15.00 -23.57 -23.44
N GLN A 305 14.47 -23.46 -22.23
CA GLN A 305 15.21 -23.61 -20.98
C GLN A 305 14.64 -24.79 -20.17
N GLY A 306 15.21 -25.96 -20.34
CA GLY A 306 14.61 -27.19 -19.84
C GLY A 306 13.25 -27.43 -20.49
N ASN A 307 12.20 -27.51 -19.70
CA ASN A 307 10.80 -27.67 -20.16
C ASN A 307 10.09 -26.34 -20.44
N ASP A 308 10.73 -25.21 -20.21
CA ASP A 308 10.14 -23.90 -20.37
C ASP A 308 10.46 -23.29 -21.73
N ALA A 309 9.46 -22.67 -22.37
CA ALA A 309 9.64 -21.90 -23.58
C ALA A 309 9.89 -20.43 -23.24
N CYS A 310 10.93 -19.85 -23.81
CA CYS A 310 11.36 -18.49 -23.52
C CYS A 310 11.37 -17.62 -24.77
N TYR A 311 11.02 -16.34 -24.59
CA TYR A 311 11.21 -15.29 -25.58
C TYR A 311 11.92 -14.12 -24.90
N ILE A 312 13.05 -13.69 -25.45
CA ILE A 312 13.78 -12.53 -25.00
C ILE A 312 13.69 -11.41 -26.04
N ALA A 313 13.31 -10.23 -25.59
CA ALA A 313 13.34 -9.01 -26.37
C ALA A 313 14.45 -8.10 -25.83
N LYS A 314 15.34 -7.67 -26.70
CA LYS A 314 16.43 -6.74 -26.43
C LYS A 314 16.06 -5.34 -26.86
N TYR A 315 16.50 -4.34 -26.10
CA TYR A 315 16.17 -2.94 -26.33
C TYR A 315 17.40 -2.06 -26.31
N GLU A 316 17.25 -0.86 -26.87
CA GLU A 316 18.18 0.26 -26.70
C GLU A 316 17.50 1.33 -25.84
N GLY A 317 18.19 1.82 -24.81
CA GLY A 317 17.67 2.81 -23.87
C GLY A 317 17.63 2.33 -22.44
N GLY A 318 16.58 2.64 -21.71
CA GLY A 318 16.45 2.34 -20.28
C GLY A 318 16.14 0.89 -19.92
N ILE A 319 15.88 0.05 -20.90
CA ILE A 319 15.68 -1.40 -20.74
C ILE A 319 16.78 -2.11 -21.51
N ASP A 320 17.48 -3.06 -20.89
CA ASP A 320 18.37 -3.99 -21.60
C ASP A 320 17.55 -5.07 -22.28
N SER A 321 16.72 -5.75 -21.52
CA SER A 321 15.96 -6.89 -22.01
C SER A 321 14.69 -7.14 -21.21
N ILE A 322 13.73 -7.78 -21.86
CA ILE A 322 12.56 -8.38 -21.24
C ILE A 322 12.52 -9.85 -21.63
N VAL A 323 12.54 -10.72 -20.65
CA VAL A 323 12.46 -12.17 -20.83
C VAL A 323 11.09 -12.65 -20.43
N TRP A 324 10.42 -13.32 -21.34
CA TRP A 324 9.19 -14.04 -21.10
C TRP A 324 9.46 -15.52 -21.01
N ARG A 325 8.87 -16.18 -20.03
CA ARG A 325 9.02 -17.61 -19.80
C ARG A 325 7.65 -18.25 -19.62
N MET A 326 7.33 -19.19 -20.46
CA MET A 326 6.15 -20.05 -20.37
C MET A 326 6.58 -21.40 -19.80
N SER A 327 6.12 -21.73 -18.59
CA SER A 327 6.35 -23.05 -18.01
C SER A 327 5.40 -24.11 -18.58
N GLY A 328 5.74 -25.38 -18.44
CA GLY A 328 4.94 -26.48 -18.98
C GLY A 328 3.50 -26.57 -18.44
N ASP A 329 3.21 -25.95 -17.30
CA ASP A 329 1.87 -25.84 -16.74
C ASP A 329 1.07 -24.64 -17.27
N GLY A 330 1.67 -23.82 -18.13
CA GLY A 330 1.04 -22.67 -18.78
C GLY A 330 1.18 -21.35 -18.00
N LEU A 331 2.05 -21.29 -17.00
CA LEU A 331 2.33 -20.04 -16.33
C LEU A 331 3.28 -19.19 -17.16
N LEU A 332 2.88 -17.95 -17.43
CA LEU A 332 3.69 -16.96 -18.14
C LEU A 332 4.33 -15.99 -17.16
N GLY A 333 5.64 -16.07 -17.01
CA GLY A 333 6.46 -15.13 -16.23
C GLY A 333 7.10 -14.08 -17.12
N MET A 334 7.37 -12.90 -16.54
CA MET A 334 8.10 -11.80 -17.18
C MET A 334 9.19 -11.29 -16.25
N GLU A 335 10.39 -11.11 -16.78
CA GLU A 335 11.51 -10.46 -16.11
C GLU A 335 12.03 -9.33 -16.98
N ALA A 336 12.18 -8.12 -16.43
CA ALA A 336 12.72 -6.96 -17.11
C ALA A 336 14.02 -6.50 -16.45
N VAL A 337 15.06 -6.33 -17.26
CA VAL A 337 16.34 -5.78 -16.82
C VAL A 337 16.41 -4.32 -17.22
N LEU A 338 16.36 -3.45 -16.20
CA LEU A 338 16.43 -2.01 -16.36
C LEU A 338 17.88 -1.56 -16.29
N LEU A 339 18.27 -0.65 -17.17
CA LEU A 339 19.61 -0.07 -17.20
C LEU A 339 19.60 1.28 -16.50
N ASN A 340 20.49 1.41 -15.53
CA ASN A 340 20.85 2.72 -14.98
C ASN A 340 22.03 3.26 -15.79
N ASP A 341 21.73 4.03 -16.85
CA ASP A 341 22.78 4.67 -17.64
C ASP A 341 22.98 6.14 -17.20
N PRO A 342 24.09 6.44 -16.51
CA PRO A 342 24.40 7.81 -16.10
C PRO A 342 24.67 8.77 -17.28
N LYS A 343 24.79 8.27 -18.51
CA LYS A 343 24.99 9.07 -19.73
C LYS A 343 23.70 9.48 -20.45
N GLY A 344 22.54 9.18 -19.86
CA GLY A 344 21.26 9.73 -20.34
C GLY A 344 20.49 8.89 -21.35
N HIS A 345 20.85 7.63 -21.54
CA HIS A 345 20.13 6.70 -22.44
C HIS A 345 19.10 5.84 -21.69
N GLY A 346 19.14 5.84 -20.36
CA GLY A 346 18.25 5.10 -19.47
C GLY A 346 17.15 5.98 -18.91
N PHE A 347 17.18 6.17 -17.60
CA PHE A 347 16.25 7.06 -16.93
C PHE A 347 16.53 8.52 -17.30
N GLU A 348 15.51 9.33 -17.54
CA GLU A 348 15.68 10.77 -17.69
C GLU A 348 16.14 11.38 -16.36
N GLY A 349 17.44 11.39 -16.15
CA GLY A 349 18.12 11.93 -14.99
C GLY A 349 18.99 10.92 -14.25
N ALA A 350 20.13 11.39 -13.72
CA ALA A 350 20.95 10.60 -12.82
C ALA A 350 20.17 10.25 -11.54
N PHE A 351 20.35 9.05 -11.00
CA PHE A 351 19.67 8.57 -9.78
C PHE A 351 19.78 9.51 -8.59
N PHE A 352 20.77 10.40 -8.58
CA PHE A 352 21.05 11.30 -7.46
C PHE A 352 20.57 12.74 -7.66
N ASP A 353 20.31 13.17 -8.92
CA ASP A 353 20.02 14.58 -9.21
C ASP A 353 18.61 14.86 -9.75
N LYS A 354 17.86 13.86 -10.16
CA LYS A 354 16.50 14.05 -10.68
C LYS A 354 15.51 13.09 -10.03
N LYS A 355 14.35 13.62 -9.70
CA LYS A 355 13.24 12.80 -9.18
C LYS A 355 12.71 11.89 -10.29
N ILE A 356 12.67 10.59 -10.00
CA ILE A 356 11.95 9.62 -10.83
C ILE A 356 10.49 9.65 -10.37
N TYR A 357 9.62 10.21 -11.18
CA TYR A 357 8.19 10.29 -10.83
C TYR A 357 7.46 9.00 -11.10
N ASN A 358 7.80 8.31 -12.19
CA ASN A 358 7.23 7.03 -12.55
C ASN A 358 8.32 6.14 -13.14
N LEU A 359 8.35 4.88 -12.71
CA LEU A 359 9.22 3.86 -13.26
C LEU A 359 8.42 2.56 -13.37
N GLY A 360 8.31 2.01 -14.58
CA GLY A 360 7.61 0.74 -14.73
C GLY A 360 7.35 0.34 -16.16
N LEU A 361 6.59 -0.73 -16.28
CA LEU A 361 6.07 -1.26 -17.54
C LEU A 361 4.55 -1.24 -17.45
N THR A 362 3.91 -0.77 -18.51
CA THR A 362 2.45 -0.73 -18.60
C THR A 362 1.93 -1.70 -19.65
N PHE A 363 0.75 -2.19 -19.36
CA PHE A 363 -0.08 -2.95 -20.28
C PHE A 363 -1.43 -2.26 -20.37
N SER A 364 -2.09 -2.35 -21.49
CA SER A 364 -3.44 -1.84 -21.68
C SER A 364 -4.38 -2.91 -22.22
N PHE A 365 -5.64 -2.78 -21.87
CA PHE A 365 -6.73 -3.60 -22.37
C PHE A 365 -8.02 -2.77 -22.36
N PRO A 366 -9.04 -3.16 -23.17
CA PRO A 366 -10.26 -2.37 -23.25
C PRO A 366 -11.02 -2.29 -21.94
N GLU A 367 -11.38 -1.09 -21.49
CA GLU A 367 -12.09 -0.83 -20.23
C GLU A 367 -13.40 -1.64 -20.14
N LYS A 368 -14.13 -1.80 -21.23
CA LYS A 368 -15.39 -2.58 -21.28
C LYS A 368 -15.22 -4.06 -20.89
N GLU A 369 -14.01 -4.60 -20.95
CA GLU A 369 -13.69 -5.98 -20.56
C GLU A 369 -13.37 -6.08 -19.06
N VAL A 370 -13.19 -4.96 -18.35
CA VAL A 370 -12.92 -4.93 -16.91
C VAL A 370 -14.24 -5.00 -16.16
N LYS A 371 -14.58 -6.15 -15.66
CA LYS A 371 -15.79 -6.36 -14.82
C LYS A 371 -15.53 -6.15 -13.33
N GLY A 372 -14.28 -6.04 -12.93
CA GLY A 372 -13.84 -5.86 -11.57
C GLY A 372 -12.39 -6.26 -11.38
N MET A 373 -11.86 -5.97 -10.21
CA MET A 373 -10.51 -6.35 -9.81
C MET A 373 -10.55 -7.05 -8.45
N LYS A 374 -9.81 -8.12 -8.33
CA LYS A 374 -9.58 -8.82 -7.07
C LYS A 374 -8.09 -8.87 -6.80
N TRP A 375 -7.71 -8.38 -5.65
CA TRP A 375 -6.32 -8.35 -5.22
C TRP A 375 -6.20 -8.73 -3.74
N MET A 376 -5.02 -9.12 -3.32
CA MET A 376 -4.65 -9.39 -1.94
C MET A 376 -3.37 -8.62 -1.63
N GLY A 377 -3.39 -7.87 -0.55
CA GLY A 377 -2.25 -7.06 -0.16
C GLY A 377 -2.55 -6.24 1.10
N ARG A 378 -1.59 -5.41 1.48
CA ARG A 378 -1.82 -4.39 2.51
C ARG A 378 -2.60 -3.22 1.91
N GLY A 379 -3.38 -2.57 2.70
CA GLY A 379 -4.13 -1.40 2.31
C GLY A 379 -5.30 -1.17 3.24
N PRO A 380 -6.06 -0.10 3.00
CA PRO A 380 -6.10 0.78 1.82
C PRO A 380 -5.04 1.89 1.76
N TYR A 381 -4.24 2.04 2.78
CA TYR A 381 -3.12 2.98 2.81
C TYR A 381 -1.79 2.23 2.63
N ARG A 382 -0.75 2.90 2.11
CA ARG A 382 0.63 2.38 1.94
C ARG A 382 0.76 0.98 1.36
#